data_abeaedf8e79c9376571f0c916af4e677
#
_entry.id   abeaedf8e79c9376571f0c916af4e677
#
_cell.length_a   1.000
_cell.length_b   1.000
_cell.length_c   1.000
_cell.angle_alpha   90.00
_cell.angle_beta   90.00
_cell.angle_gamma   90.00
#
_symmetry.space_group_name_H-M   'P 1'
#
loop_
_entity.id
_entity.type
_entity.pdbx_description
1 polymer ?
#
loop_
_entity_poly.entity_id
_entity_poly.type
_entity_poly.pdbx_seq_one_letter_code
_entity_poly.pdbx_strand_id
1 'polypeptide(L)'
;MKIAKIRRSLSSPLLWCSLRWGPQFQTMIGDEIQPWLSKLYGSHFVKIGPLSHTIDTSRCAISHQVRIGHDAGQVDLVGDKEKLPIMSKSIDACLITHALAWSTDPHQVLREADRILVDDGWIVLSEFNPFSWLGLTRWWPGVSLKARFYSKSRLIDWLSLLNYEIVSYRATQLLPWRSQSGILTRHLPMLGCNHLILARKRTYPLIFAKKRASAQGARLRPAVNVSQQICSLGDHEADK
;
A
#
# COMPACT_ATOMS: atom_id res chain seq x y z
N MET A 1 12.37 -7.50 -10.80
CA MET A 1 12.53 -6.59 -9.65
C MET A 1 13.97 -6.69 -9.13
N LYS A 2 14.74 -5.59 -9.10
CA LYS A 2 16.09 -5.64 -8.52
C LYS A 2 16.00 -5.87 -7.02
N ILE A 3 16.76 -6.83 -6.50
CA ILE A 3 16.81 -7.16 -5.07
C ILE A 3 17.29 -5.92 -4.30
N ALA A 4 16.45 -5.37 -3.44
CA ALA A 4 16.78 -4.21 -2.61
C ALA A 4 17.63 -4.57 -1.36
N LYS A 5 17.94 -5.86 -1.20
CA LYS A 5 18.69 -6.38 -0.04
C LYS A 5 20.11 -5.83 -0.02
N ILE A 6 20.47 -5.16 1.07
CA ILE A 6 21.81 -4.63 1.29
C ILE A 6 22.44 -5.38 2.48
N ARG A 7 23.72 -5.77 2.31
CA ARG A 7 24.49 -6.54 3.30
C ARG A 7 24.74 -5.85 4.66
N ARG A 8 24.45 -4.53 4.80
CA ARG A 8 24.60 -3.81 6.06
C ARG A 8 23.25 -3.61 6.73
N SER A 9 23.06 -4.21 7.90
CA SER A 9 21.96 -3.85 8.80
C SER A 9 22.17 -2.41 9.27
N LEU A 10 21.22 -1.54 8.98
CA LEU A 10 21.19 -0.22 9.57
C LEU A 10 20.50 -0.34 10.93
N SER A 11 21.17 0.08 12.00
CA SER A 11 20.57 0.11 13.33
C SER A 11 19.38 1.08 13.30
N SER A 12 18.19 0.57 13.59
CA SER A 12 16.98 1.38 13.71
C SER A 12 17.03 2.16 15.02
N PRO A 13 16.71 3.45 15.04
CA PRO A 13 16.52 4.17 16.29
C PRO A 13 15.32 3.58 17.05
N LEU A 14 15.48 3.34 18.33
CA LEU A 14 14.41 2.80 19.18
C LEU A 14 13.39 3.88 19.57
N LEU A 15 13.84 5.12 19.70
CA LEU A 15 13.05 6.24 20.17
C LEU A 15 13.22 7.45 19.25
N TRP A 16 12.18 8.25 19.14
CA TRP A 16 12.22 9.52 18.41
C TRP A 16 13.25 10.50 18.95
N CYS A 17 13.49 10.52 20.28
CA CYS A 17 14.48 11.40 20.91
C CYS A 17 15.92 11.12 20.45
N SER A 18 16.23 9.93 19.93
CA SER A 18 17.54 9.62 19.36
C SER A 18 17.76 10.21 17.97
N LEU A 19 16.71 10.74 17.35
CA LEU A 19 16.76 11.43 16.06
C LEU A 19 16.79 12.93 16.27
N ARG A 20 17.63 13.63 15.49
CA ARG A 20 17.56 15.09 15.42
C ARG A 20 16.16 15.49 14.90
N TRP A 21 15.46 16.35 15.64
CA TRP A 21 14.05 16.75 15.41
C TRP A 21 13.04 15.59 15.48
N GLY A 22 13.40 14.47 16.09
CA GLY A 22 12.51 13.32 16.23
C GLY A 22 11.16 13.62 16.89
N PRO A 23 11.12 14.30 18.06
CA PRO A 23 9.85 14.66 18.70
C PRO A 23 8.94 15.51 17.79
N GLN A 24 9.52 16.43 17.01
CA GLN A 24 8.76 17.24 16.03
C GLN A 24 8.18 16.36 14.91
N PHE A 25 8.96 15.39 14.41
CA PHE A 25 8.44 14.44 13.42
C PHE A 25 7.33 13.57 13.99
N GLN A 26 7.49 13.12 15.23
CA GLN A 26 6.48 12.30 15.91
C GLN A 26 5.14 13.04 16.01
N THR A 27 5.14 14.26 16.53
CA THR A 27 3.93 15.08 16.66
C THR A 27 3.31 15.35 15.30
N MET A 28 4.12 15.78 14.35
CA MET A 28 3.67 16.14 13.01
C MET A 28 3.05 14.95 12.26
N ILE A 29 3.65 13.76 12.34
CA ILE A 29 3.10 12.54 11.73
C ILE A 29 1.81 12.18 12.45
N GLY A 30 1.80 12.23 13.79
CA GLY A 30 0.62 11.97 14.60
C GLY A 30 -0.57 12.85 14.16
N ASP A 31 -0.39 14.16 14.12
CA ASP A 31 -1.43 15.12 13.75
C ASP A 31 -1.97 14.89 12.33
N GLU A 32 -1.07 14.63 11.38
CA GLU A 32 -1.44 14.41 9.97
C GLU A 32 -2.20 13.11 9.72
N ILE A 33 -1.94 12.06 10.50
CA ILE A 33 -2.62 10.76 10.32
C ILE A 33 -3.96 10.68 11.07
N GLN A 34 -4.21 11.54 12.09
CA GLN A 34 -5.46 11.51 12.87
C GLN A 34 -6.74 11.47 12.02
N PRO A 35 -6.89 12.29 10.94
CA PRO A 35 -8.09 12.24 10.10
C PRO A 35 -8.24 10.93 9.31
N TRP A 36 -7.15 10.17 9.18
CA TRP A 36 -7.18 8.87 8.52
C TRP A 36 -7.55 7.76 9.52
N LEU A 37 -7.01 7.84 10.74
CA LEU A 37 -7.25 6.86 11.79
C LEU A 37 -8.74 6.73 12.12
N SER A 38 -9.49 7.83 12.10
CA SER A 38 -10.93 7.82 12.33
C SER A 38 -11.75 7.11 11.23
N LYS A 39 -11.14 6.89 10.06
CA LYS A 39 -11.75 6.17 8.92
C LYS A 39 -11.40 4.69 8.90
N LEU A 40 -10.42 4.27 9.68
CA LEU A 40 -10.04 2.86 9.79
C LEU A 40 -11.10 2.13 10.61
N TYR A 41 -11.48 0.96 10.14
CA TYR A 41 -12.42 0.08 10.80
C TYR A 41 -11.89 -1.36 10.81
N GLY A 42 -12.33 -2.13 11.76
CA GLY A 42 -11.94 -3.51 11.96
C GLY A 42 -11.74 -3.85 13.43
N SER A 43 -11.08 -4.96 13.71
CA SER A 43 -10.86 -5.50 15.06
C SER A 43 -9.42 -5.34 15.52
N HIS A 44 -8.44 -5.45 14.60
CA HIS A 44 -7.02 -5.52 14.95
C HIS A 44 -6.20 -4.50 14.18
N PHE A 45 -5.42 -3.71 14.91
CA PHE A 45 -4.50 -2.71 14.37
C PHE A 45 -3.06 -2.99 14.83
N VAL A 46 -2.12 -3.04 13.91
CA VAL A 46 -0.71 -3.34 14.21
C VAL A 46 0.18 -2.15 13.90
N LYS A 47 1.07 -1.83 14.85
CA LYS A 47 2.13 -0.83 14.71
C LYS A 47 3.46 -1.56 14.47
N ILE A 48 4.05 -1.40 13.28
CA ILE A 48 5.27 -2.10 12.88
C ILE A 48 6.46 -1.16 12.96
N GLY A 49 7.45 -1.56 13.74
CA GLY A 49 8.70 -0.84 13.96
C GLY A 49 8.64 0.17 15.11
N PRO A 50 9.80 0.45 15.72
CA PRO A 50 9.89 1.15 17.01
C PRO A 50 9.33 2.57 16.96
N LEU A 51 9.51 3.30 15.87
CA LEU A 51 9.00 4.67 15.74
C LEU A 51 7.47 4.73 15.57
N SER A 52 6.82 3.63 15.17
CA SER A 52 5.36 3.53 15.07
C SER A 52 4.68 3.42 16.44
N HIS A 53 5.39 2.89 17.44
CA HIS A 53 4.82 2.54 18.76
C HIS A 53 4.34 3.77 19.52
N THR A 54 5.06 4.86 19.43
CA THR A 54 4.81 6.10 20.18
C THR A 54 3.97 7.11 19.42
N ILE A 55 3.55 6.80 18.20
CA ILE A 55 2.60 7.63 17.47
C ILE A 55 1.22 7.53 18.14
N ASP A 56 0.63 8.69 18.41
CA ASP A 56 -0.72 8.76 18.96
C ASP A 56 -1.75 8.22 17.95
N THR A 57 -2.49 7.23 18.38
CA THR A 57 -3.57 6.58 17.62
C THR A 57 -4.86 6.52 18.42
N SER A 58 -5.06 7.44 19.36
CA SER A 58 -6.23 7.49 20.24
C SER A 58 -7.54 7.66 19.48
N ARG A 59 -7.51 8.34 18.33
CA ARG A 59 -8.69 8.52 17.46
C ARG A 59 -8.97 7.35 16.53
N CYS A 60 -8.18 6.28 16.60
CA CYS A 60 -8.45 5.08 15.81
C CYS A 60 -9.68 4.36 16.37
N ALA A 61 -10.63 4.02 15.49
CA ALA A 61 -11.82 3.29 15.88
C ALA A 61 -11.53 1.83 16.28
N ILE A 62 -10.36 1.30 15.87
CA ILE A 62 -9.93 -0.05 16.22
C ILE A 62 -9.33 -0.04 17.63
N SER A 63 -9.97 -0.71 18.56
CA SER A 63 -9.58 -0.74 19.96
C SER A 63 -8.39 -1.65 20.26
N HIS A 64 -8.32 -2.81 19.60
CA HIS A 64 -7.21 -3.75 19.79
C HIS A 64 -6.01 -3.35 18.97
N GLN A 65 -5.02 -2.74 19.63
CA GLN A 65 -3.78 -2.25 19.00
C GLN A 65 -2.57 -3.01 19.52
N VAL A 66 -1.73 -3.53 18.63
CA VAL A 66 -0.56 -4.34 18.96
C VAL A 66 0.70 -3.68 18.39
N ARG A 67 1.73 -3.54 19.22
CA ARG A 67 3.05 -3.00 18.85
C ARG A 67 4.03 -4.14 18.65
N ILE A 68 4.67 -4.18 17.47
CA ILE A 68 5.65 -5.22 17.12
C ILE A 68 7.02 -4.61 16.90
N GLY A 69 8.01 -5.16 17.58
CA GLY A 69 9.42 -4.75 17.46
C GLY A 69 10.37 -5.76 18.05
N HIS A 70 11.65 -5.39 18.09
CA HIS A 70 12.71 -6.26 18.63
C HIS A 70 12.93 -6.13 20.14
N ASP A 71 12.51 -5.01 20.73
CA ASP A 71 12.80 -4.71 22.14
C ASP A 71 11.61 -5.07 23.03
N ALA A 72 11.80 -6.06 23.89
CA ALA A 72 10.78 -6.59 24.77
C ALA A 72 10.23 -5.59 25.82
N GLY A 73 10.91 -4.45 26.03
CA GLY A 73 10.48 -3.47 27.05
C GLY A 73 9.37 -2.50 26.58
N GLN A 74 9.12 -2.37 25.29
CA GLN A 74 8.19 -1.38 24.71
C GLN A 74 7.21 -1.94 23.70
N VAL A 75 7.16 -3.26 23.56
CA VAL A 75 6.34 -3.94 22.55
C VAL A 75 5.41 -4.96 23.20
N ASP A 76 4.27 -5.16 22.58
CA ASP A 76 3.30 -6.17 22.99
C ASP A 76 3.69 -7.54 22.40
N LEU A 77 4.36 -7.54 21.25
CA LEU A 77 4.83 -8.75 20.57
C LEU A 77 6.25 -8.55 20.05
N VAL A 78 7.16 -9.42 20.48
CA VAL A 78 8.54 -9.44 19.99
C VAL A 78 8.61 -10.14 18.64
N GLY A 79 9.14 -9.48 17.62
CA GLY A 79 9.23 -10.03 16.27
C GLY A 79 10.05 -9.17 15.32
N ASP A 80 10.53 -9.83 14.27
CA ASP A 80 11.21 -9.14 13.17
C ASP A 80 10.18 -8.58 12.19
N LYS A 81 10.36 -7.30 11.81
CA LYS A 81 9.52 -6.63 10.79
C LYS A 81 9.61 -7.29 9.42
N GLU A 82 10.71 -8.02 9.13
CA GLU A 82 10.90 -8.79 7.89
C GLU A 82 10.29 -10.21 7.97
N LYS A 83 9.87 -10.65 9.20
CA LYS A 83 9.20 -11.93 9.45
C LYS A 83 8.28 -11.82 10.65
N LEU A 84 7.06 -11.35 10.43
CA LEU A 84 6.12 -11.07 11.51
C LEU A 84 5.52 -12.36 12.10
N PRO A 85 5.51 -12.53 13.43
CA PRO A 85 4.94 -13.69 14.10
C PRO A 85 3.42 -13.58 14.24
N ILE A 86 2.75 -13.25 13.14
CA ILE A 86 1.29 -13.08 13.06
C ILE A 86 0.74 -13.95 11.94
N MET A 87 -0.45 -14.47 12.14
CA MET A 87 -1.17 -15.26 11.15
C MET A 87 -1.49 -14.41 9.91
N SER A 88 -1.52 -15.03 8.75
CA SER A 88 -1.90 -14.37 7.50
C SER A 88 -3.38 -13.96 7.55
N LYS A 89 -3.69 -12.80 6.96
CA LYS A 89 -5.06 -12.27 6.84
C LYS A 89 -5.81 -12.17 8.18
N SER A 90 -5.15 -11.66 9.20
CA SER A 90 -5.72 -11.52 10.55
C SER A 90 -5.77 -10.08 11.06
N ILE A 91 -5.21 -9.12 10.34
CA ILE A 91 -5.08 -7.73 10.74
C ILE A 91 -5.85 -6.83 9.77
N ASP A 92 -6.65 -5.92 10.29
CA ASP A 92 -7.46 -5.01 9.48
C ASP A 92 -6.69 -3.77 9.02
N ALA A 93 -5.80 -3.25 9.88
CA ALA A 93 -4.98 -2.11 9.53
C ALA A 93 -3.58 -2.19 10.13
N CYS A 94 -2.58 -1.63 9.44
CA CYS A 94 -1.23 -1.51 9.97
C CYS A 94 -0.65 -0.10 9.76
N LEU A 95 0.16 0.32 10.74
CA LEU A 95 0.94 1.56 10.71
C LEU A 95 2.43 1.21 10.61
N ILE A 96 3.07 1.71 9.57
CA ILE A 96 4.51 1.56 9.33
C ILE A 96 5.14 2.94 9.31
N THR A 97 5.90 3.30 10.34
CA THR A 97 6.55 4.60 10.42
C THR A 97 8.06 4.42 10.34
N HIS A 98 8.64 4.86 9.22
CA HIS A 98 10.07 4.80 8.89
C HIS A 98 10.71 3.40 9.04
N ALA A 99 9.92 2.34 9.11
CA ALA A 99 10.44 0.98 9.28
C ALA A 99 11.20 0.49 8.04
N LEU A 100 10.83 0.98 6.85
CA LEU A 100 11.54 0.66 5.60
C LEU A 100 12.92 1.33 5.55
N ALA A 101 13.05 2.53 6.13
CA ALA A 101 14.28 3.31 6.13
C ALA A 101 15.47 2.57 6.77
N TRP A 102 15.20 1.71 7.75
CA TRP A 102 16.19 0.92 8.48
C TRP A 102 16.05 -0.60 8.30
N SER A 103 15.29 -1.04 7.30
CA SER A 103 15.17 -2.46 6.97
C SER A 103 16.32 -2.92 6.08
N THR A 104 16.72 -4.18 6.19
CA THR A 104 17.63 -4.82 5.23
C THR A 104 16.95 -5.08 3.90
N ASP A 105 15.71 -5.54 3.93
CA ASP A 105 14.87 -5.73 2.75
C ASP A 105 13.50 -5.02 2.93
N PRO A 106 13.35 -3.78 2.45
CA PRO A 106 12.11 -3.03 2.55
C PRO A 106 10.94 -3.70 1.80
N HIS A 107 11.23 -4.45 0.74
CA HIS A 107 10.20 -5.20 0.02
C HIS A 107 9.67 -6.36 0.85
N GLN A 108 10.54 -6.99 1.66
CA GLN A 108 10.11 -8.07 2.54
C GLN A 108 9.21 -7.53 3.65
N VAL A 109 9.53 -6.36 4.22
CA VAL A 109 8.65 -5.71 5.21
C VAL A 109 7.25 -5.45 4.64
N LEU A 110 7.17 -4.92 3.41
CA LEU A 110 5.88 -4.67 2.77
C LEU A 110 5.14 -5.98 2.43
N ARG A 111 5.84 -7.04 2.00
CA ARG A 111 5.23 -8.36 1.76
C ARG A 111 4.71 -8.99 3.03
N GLU A 112 5.42 -8.84 4.15
CA GLU A 112 4.96 -9.34 5.45
C GLU A 112 3.74 -8.54 5.95
N ALA A 113 3.74 -7.21 5.78
CA ALA A 113 2.56 -6.39 6.06
C ALA A 113 1.36 -6.81 5.19
N ASP A 114 1.60 -7.07 3.90
CA ASP A 114 0.57 -7.56 2.98
C ASP A 114 0.06 -8.96 3.37
N ARG A 115 0.93 -9.85 3.81
CA ARG A 115 0.57 -11.21 4.23
C ARG A 115 -0.37 -11.22 5.44
N ILE A 116 -0.10 -10.36 6.43
CA ILE A 116 -0.90 -10.31 7.66
C ILE A 116 -2.21 -9.55 7.50
N LEU A 117 -2.29 -8.60 6.54
CA LEU A 117 -3.51 -7.82 6.29
C LEU A 117 -4.60 -8.66 5.65
N VAL A 118 -5.83 -8.46 6.12
CA VAL A 118 -7.03 -9.02 5.50
C VAL A 118 -7.24 -8.46 4.09
N ASP A 119 -8.11 -9.10 3.35
CA ASP A 119 -8.58 -8.56 2.09
C ASP A 119 -9.32 -7.24 2.37
N ASP A 120 -9.05 -6.21 1.57
CA ASP A 120 -9.52 -4.84 1.81
C ASP A 120 -8.93 -4.12 3.05
N GLY A 121 -7.89 -4.68 3.68
CA GLY A 121 -7.19 -4.08 4.82
C GLY A 121 -6.46 -2.79 4.48
N TRP A 122 -6.09 -2.04 5.50
CA TRP A 122 -5.52 -0.70 5.39
C TRP A 122 -4.05 -0.67 5.77
N ILE A 123 -3.26 0.10 5.02
CA ILE A 123 -1.87 0.41 5.36
C ILE A 123 -1.68 1.92 5.47
N VAL A 124 -1.12 2.37 6.59
CA VAL A 124 -0.64 3.75 6.78
C VAL A 124 0.88 3.70 6.77
N LEU A 125 1.49 4.29 5.77
CA LEU A 125 2.93 4.29 5.57
C LEU A 125 3.49 5.70 5.72
N SER A 126 4.53 5.85 6.54
CA SER A 126 5.30 7.09 6.68
C SER A 126 6.76 6.82 6.38
N GLU A 127 7.36 7.59 5.45
CA GLU A 127 8.77 7.45 5.09
C GLU A 127 9.42 8.80 4.77
N PHE A 128 10.74 8.90 4.96
CA PHE A 128 11.51 10.11 4.67
C PHE A 128 11.58 10.40 3.17
N ASN A 129 11.44 11.69 2.84
CA ASN A 129 11.53 12.18 1.46
C ASN A 129 12.99 12.54 1.11
N PRO A 130 13.57 11.95 0.05
CA PRO A 130 14.91 12.27 -0.40
C PRO A 130 15.07 13.70 -0.93
N PHE A 131 14.01 14.31 -1.44
CA PHE A 131 14.01 15.67 -2.02
C PHE A 131 13.73 16.75 -0.98
N SER A 132 13.57 16.39 0.29
CA SER A 132 13.41 17.33 1.39
C SER A 132 14.74 17.99 1.77
N TRP A 133 14.66 19.09 2.52
CA TRP A 133 15.82 19.68 3.16
C TRP A 133 16.63 18.66 3.97
N LEU A 134 15.94 17.76 4.67
CA LEU A 134 16.57 16.68 5.44
C LEU A 134 17.32 15.70 4.53
N GLY A 135 16.77 15.37 3.37
CA GLY A 135 17.42 14.54 2.36
C GLY A 135 18.66 15.21 1.77
N LEU A 136 18.61 16.52 1.59
CA LEU A 136 19.72 17.33 1.04
C LEU A 136 20.85 17.48 2.08
N THR A 137 20.51 17.71 3.35
CA THR A 137 21.50 17.84 4.44
C THR A 137 22.22 16.53 4.80
N ARG A 138 21.77 15.39 4.28
CA ARG A 138 22.44 14.10 4.41
C ARG A 138 23.91 14.13 3.92
N TRP A 139 24.22 15.03 2.99
CA TRP A 139 25.56 15.23 2.43
C TRP A 139 26.42 16.16 3.29
N TRP A 140 25.85 16.79 4.32
CA TRP A 140 26.54 17.72 5.19
C TRP A 140 27.21 16.99 6.34
N PRO A 141 28.55 17.20 6.58
CA PRO A 141 29.22 16.61 7.70
C PRO A 141 28.55 17.05 9.02
N GLY A 142 28.20 16.08 9.89
CA GLY A 142 27.55 16.32 11.18
C GLY A 142 26.03 16.13 11.24
N VAL A 143 25.34 15.93 10.11
CA VAL A 143 23.90 15.64 10.05
C VAL A 143 23.65 14.26 9.42
N SER A 144 24.37 13.25 9.86
CA SER A 144 24.26 11.93 9.27
C SER A 144 23.07 11.15 9.83
N LEU A 145 21.89 11.34 9.25
CA LEU A 145 20.79 10.40 9.44
C LEU A 145 21.13 9.12 8.64
N LYS A 146 21.60 8.09 9.32
CA LYS A 146 21.92 6.78 8.72
C LYS A 146 20.62 6.04 8.36
N ALA A 147 19.78 6.63 7.54
CA ALA A 147 18.51 6.09 7.07
C ALA A 147 18.47 6.06 5.54
N ARG A 148 17.65 5.21 4.98
CA ARG A 148 17.33 5.24 3.55
C ARG A 148 16.15 6.14 3.32
N PHE A 149 16.20 6.84 2.20
CA PHE A 149 15.15 7.73 1.76
C PHE A 149 14.50 7.15 0.51
N TYR A 150 13.20 7.19 0.45
CA TYR A 150 12.43 6.67 -0.68
C TYR A 150 11.59 7.77 -1.30
N SER A 151 11.64 7.89 -2.63
CA SER A 151 10.80 8.84 -3.35
C SER A 151 9.34 8.38 -3.33
N LYS A 152 8.42 9.34 -3.43
CA LYS A 152 6.98 9.09 -3.52
C LYS A 152 6.65 8.07 -4.61
N SER A 153 7.20 8.25 -5.81
CA SER A 153 6.93 7.34 -6.94
C SER A 153 7.34 5.91 -6.65
N ARG A 154 8.48 5.71 -6.00
CA ARG A 154 8.95 4.38 -5.62
C ARG A 154 8.06 3.71 -4.59
N LEU A 155 7.59 4.44 -3.57
CA LEU A 155 6.68 3.90 -2.56
C LEU A 155 5.34 3.52 -3.18
N ILE A 156 4.79 4.38 -4.05
CA ILE A 156 3.54 4.10 -4.77
C ILE A 156 3.71 2.90 -5.69
N ASP A 157 4.81 2.80 -6.43
CA ASP A 157 5.10 1.66 -7.31
C ASP A 157 5.14 0.35 -6.52
N TRP A 158 5.80 0.32 -5.35
CA TRP A 158 5.83 -0.87 -4.50
C TRP A 158 4.46 -1.27 -3.96
N LEU A 159 3.65 -0.30 -3.54
CA LEU A 159 2.29 -0.56 -3.07
C LEU A 159 1.39 -1.03 -4.22
N SER A 160 1.53 -0.46 -5.41
CA SER A 160 0.77 -0.86 -6.60
C SER A 160 1.09 -2.29 -7.04
N LEU A 161 2.36 -2.72 -6.94
CA LEU A 161 2.78 -4.10 -7.21
C LEU A 161 2.15 -5.11 -6.24
N LEU A 162 1.75 -4.67 -5.05
CA LEU A 162 1.04 -5.48 -4.05
C LEU A 162 -0.49 -5.29 -4.12
N ASN A 163 -1.00 -4.69 -5.19
CA ASN A 163 -2.43 -4.41 -5.42
C ASN A 163 -3.05 -3.45 -4.38
N TYR A 164 -2.27 -2.49 -3.87
CA TYR A 164 -2.82 -1.43 -3.03
C TYR A 164 -3.30 -0.26 -3.87
N GLU A 165 -4.50 0.21 -3.57
CA GLU A 165 -5.04 1.48 -4.06
C GLU A 165 -4.65 2.60 -3.09
N ILE A 166 -4.03 3.66 -3.62
CA ILE A 166 -3.66 4.83 -2.84
C ILE A 166 -4.91 5.69 -2.62
N VAL A 167 -5.40 5.71 -1.39
CA VAL A 167 -6.60 6.48 -1.01
C VAL A 167 -6.25 7.94 -0.72
N SER A 168 -5.12 8.17 -0.07
CA SER A 168 -4.68 9.52 0.27
C SER A 168 -3.16 9.59 0.34
N TYR A 169 -2.63 10.74 -0.08
CA TYR A 169 -1.22 11.06 0.05
C TYR A 169 -1.08 12.45 0.67
N ARG A 170 -0.17 12.58 1.63
CA ARG A 170 0.23 13.86 2.18
C ARG A 170 1.75 13.94 2.27
N ALA A 171 2.28 15.12 2.08
CA ALA A 171 3.67 15.43 2.40
C ALA A 171 3.66 16.35 3.61
N THR A 172 4.41 15.97 4.63
CA THR A 172 4.51 16.79 5.82
C THR A 172 5.51 17.91 5.64
N GLN A 173 5.51 18.85 6.56
CA GLN A 173 6.24 20.12 6.56
C GLN A 173 7.62 20.12 5.89
N LEU A 174 7.96 21.28 5.29
CA LEU A 174 9.25 21.53 4.63
C LEU A 174 10.42 21.56 5.63
N LEU A 175 10.19 22.08 6.84
CA LEU A 175 11.21 22.33 7.86
C LEU A 175 10.79 21.70 9.19
N PRO A 176 11.54 20.71 9.70
CA PRO A 176 11.16 20.00 10.92
C PRO A 176 11.20 20.85 12.20
N TRP A 177 11.91 21.97 12.17
CA TRP A 177 12.05 22.88 13.32
C TRP A 177 11.08 24.07 13.32
N ARG A 178 10.26 24.22 12.29
CA ARG A 178 9.30 25.33 12.16
C ARG A 178 7.91 24.79 11.95
N SER A 179 7.06 24.95 12.97
CA SER A 179 5.64 24.63 12.85
C SER A 179 5.01 25.61 11.86
N GLN A 180 4.89 25.20 10.62
CA GLN A 180 4.18 25.95 9.59
C GLN A 180 3.20 25.02 8.88
N SER A 181 1.97 25.05 9.32
CA SER A 181 0.81 24.78 8.50
C SER A 181 0.58 25.96 7.55
N GLY A 182 1.53 26.21 6.68
CA GLY A 182 1.51 27.41 5.84
C GLY A 182 1.22 27.09 4.37
N ILE A 183 0.83 28.13 3.65
CA ILE A 183 0.56 28.15 2.21
C ILE A 183 1.67 27.47 1.38
N LEU A 184 2.94 27.57 1.83
CA LEU A 184 4.10 26.97 1.13
C LEU A 184 4.07 25.43 1.08
N THR A 185 3.63 24.76 2.13
CA THR A 185 3.54 23.28 2.16
C THR A 185 2.45 22.77 1.23
N ARG A 186 1.42 23.58 1.04
CA ARG A 186 0.31 23.26 0.13
C ARG A 186 0.73 23.37 -1.35
N HIS A 187 1.62 24.29 -1.68
CA HIS A 187 2.07 24.53 -3.06
C HIS A 187 3.30 23.74 -3.48
N LEU A 188 4.12 23.27 -2.54
CA LEU A 188 5.34 22.51 -2.82
C LEU A 188 5.39 21.16 -2.07
N PRO A 189 4.42 20.26 -2.30
CA PRO A 189 4.35 18.98 -1.58
C PRO A 189 5.55 18.07 -1.84
N MET A 190 6.31 18.31 -2.92
CA MET A 190 7.52 17.53 -3.25
C MET A 190 8.67 17.77 -2.27
N LEU A 191 8.71 18.92 -1.59
CA LEU A 191 9.78 19.30 -0.67
C LEU A 191 9.47 18.95 0.80
N GLY A 192 8.31 18.38 1.09
CA GLY A 192 7.96 17.92 2.44
C GLY A 192 8.95 16.91 3.00
N CYS A 193 9.21 16.95 4.31
CA CYS A 193 10.20 16.07 4.96
C CYS A 193 9.81 14.59 4.92
N ASN A 194 8.54 14.28 5.04
CA ASN A 194 8.03 12.93 5.03
C ASN A 194 6.93 12.75 3.99
N HIS A 195 6.86 11.54 3.47
CA HIS A 195 5.73 11.03 2.71
C HIS A 195 4.80 10.28 3.65
N LEU A 196 3.53 10.64 3.64
CA LEU A 196 2.47 9.91 4.32
C LEU A 196 1.52 9.35 3.27
N ILE A 197 1.30 8.05 3.30
CA ILE A 197 0.46 7.33 2.35
C ILE A 197 -0.57 6.52 3.12
N LEU A 198 -1.83 6.74 2.82
CA LEU A 198 -2.92 5.85 3.19
C LEU A 198 -3.31 5.03 1.97
N ALA A 199 -3.19 3.72 2.07
CA ALA A 199 -3.55 2.81 1.00
C ALA A 199 -4.46 1.69 1.51
N ARG A 200 -5.30 1.17 0.63
CA ARG A 200 -6.19 0.05 0.90
C ARG A 200 -5.84 -1.11 -0.02
N LYS A 201 -5.73 -2.29 0.56
CA LYS A 201 -5.51 -3.52 -0.20
C LYS A 201 -6.74 -3.80 -1.06
N ARG A 202 -6.53 -4.08 -2.36
CA ARG A 202 -7.60 -4.46 -3.27
C ARG A 202 -7.43 -5.91 -3.69
N THR A 203 -8.29 -6.75 -3.20
CA THR A 203 -8.43 -8.12 -3.70
C THR A 203 -9.50 -8.13 -4.78
N TYR A 204 -9.06 -8.31 -6.02
CA TYR A 204 -10.00 -8.56 -7.10
C TYR A 204 -10.46 -10.01 -6.99
N PRO A 205 -11.74 -10.29 -6.66
CA PRO A 205 -12.24 -11.65 -6.74
C PRO A 205 -12.04 -12.12 -8.19
N LEU A 206 -11.38 -13.24 -8.37
CA LEU A 206 -11.32 -13.93 -9.66
C LEU A 206 -12.71 -14.46 -9.99
N ILE A 207 -13.62 -13.58 -10.28
CA ILE A 207 -14.87 -13.95 -10.95
C ILE A 207 -14.40 -14.35 -12.35
N PHE A 208 -14.30 -15.65 -12.60
CA PHE A 208 -14.27 -16.14 -13.97
C PHE A 208 -15.53 -15.60 -14.62
N ALA A 209 -15.42 -14.46 -15.31
CA ALA A 209 -16.47 -14.02 -16.22
C ALA A 209 -16.59 -15.17 -17.20
N LYS A 210 -17.59 -16.05 -16.99
CA LYS A 210 -17.98 -17.07 -17.93
C LYS A 210 -18.21 -16.29 -19.21
N LYS A 211 -17.23 -16.33 -20.12
CA LYS A 211 -17.32 -15.69 -21.41
C LYS A 211 -18.62 -16.22 -21.95
N ARG A 212 -19.70 -15.43 -21.90
CA ARG A 212 -20.92 -15.75 -22.60
C ARG A 212 -20.42 -15.89 -24.02
N ALA A 213 -20.28 -17.13 -24.45
CA ALA A 213 -20.16 -17.43 -25.86
C ALA A 213 -21.33 -16.69 -26.48
N SER A 214 -21.06 -15.58 -27.13
CA SER A 214 -21.97 -14.94 -28.01
C SER A 214 -22.42 -16.09 -28.91
N ALA A 215 -23.63 -16.59 -28.69
CA ALA A 215 -24.29 -17.41 -29.65
C ALA A 215 -24.51 -16.47 -30.84
N GLN A 216 -23.47 -16.34 -31.67
CA GLN A 216 -23.64 -15.91 -33.04
C GLN A 216 -24.68 -16.87 -33.57
N GLY A 217 -25.89 -16.35 -33.71
CA GLY A 217 -27.03 -17.11 -34.19
C GLY A 217 -26.63 -17.92 -35.41
N ALA A 218 -26.57 -19.22 -35.20
CA ALA A 218 -26.61 -20.12 -36.34
C ALA A 218 -27.87 -19.71 -37.13
N ARG A 219 -27.67 -18.92 -38.18
CA ARG A 219 -28.72 -18.70 -39.17
C ARG A 219 -29.04 -20.06 -39.73
N LEU A 220 -30.09 -20.66 -39.20
CA LEU A 220 -30.71 -21.83 -39.82
C LEU A 220 -31.11 -21.39 -41.23
N ARG A 221 -30.36 -21.81 -42.22
CA ARG A 221 -30.80 -21.73 -43.60
C ARG A 221 -32.00 -22.66 -43.71
N PRO A 222 -33.18 -22.17 -44.15
CA PRO A 222 -34.30 -23.06 -44.39
C PRO A 222 -33.88 -24.06 -45.42
N ALA A 223 -34.09 -25.33 -45.10
CA ALA A 223 -33.92 -26.40 -46.06
C ALA A 223 -34.90 -26.15 -47.21
N VAL A 224 -34.38 -25.97 -48.42
CA VAL A 224 -35.19 -25.86 -49.63
C VAL A 224 -35.88 -27.22 -49.80
N ASN A 225 -37.22 -27.17 -49.80
CA ASN A 225 -38.06 -28.36 -49.92
C ASN A 225 -37.95 -28.88 -51.35
N VAL A 226 -37.21 -29.98 -51.58
CA VAL A 226 -36.96 -30.59 -52.89
C VAL A 226 -38.24 -31.27 -53.52
N SER A 227 -39.37 -31.17 -52.82
CA SER A 227 -40.64 -31.83 -53.30
C SER A 227 -41.41 -31.08 -54.35
N GLN A 228 -40.96 -29.90 -54.85
CA GLN A 228 -41.65 -29.18 -55.93
C GLN A 228 -41.03 -29.36 -57.31
N GLN A 229 -39.99 -30.17 -57.47
CA GLN A 229 -39.32 -30.35 -58.77
C GLN A 229 -39.69 -31.66 -59.50
N ILE A 230 -40.62 -32.45 -58.97
CA ILE A 230 -41.07 -33.71 -59.62
C ILE A 230 -42.39 -33.57 -60.35
N CYS A 231 -43.13 -32.45 -60.22
CA CYS A 231 -44.42 -32.23 -60.91
C CYS A 231 -44.34 -31.54 -62.28
N SER A 232 -43.14 -31.17 -62.77
CA SER A 232 -43.05 -30.49 -64.10
C SER A 232 -42.41 -31.32 -65.20
N LEU A 233 -42.21 -32.65 -64.99
CA LEU A 233 -41.66 -33.59 -66.00
C LEU A 233 -42.65 -34.65 -66.48
N GLY A 234 -43.94 -34.51 -66.14
CA GLY A 234 -44.99 -35.51 -66.47
C GLY A 234 -45.96 -35.17 -67.59
N ASP A 235 -45.90 -33.96 -68.20
CA ASP A 235 -46.88 -33.55 -69.19
C ASP A 235 -46.30 -33.25 -70.56
N HIS A 236 -45.50 -34.16 -71.13
CA HIS A 236 -45.07 -34.04 -72.50
C HIS A 236 -44.87 -35.40 -73.19
N GLU A 237 -45.83 -36.31 -72.98
CA GLU A 237 -45.83 -37.54 -73.86
C GLU A 237 -47.22 -38.14 -73.88
N ALA A 238 -48.19 -37.42 -74.52
CA ALA A 238 -49.43 -38.01 -75.05
C ALA A 238 -50.00 -37.11 -76.09
N ASP A 239 -49.41 -37.05 -77.27
CA ASP A 239 -50.18 -36.85 -78.50
C ASP A 239 -49.26 -37.10 -79.73
N LYS A 240 -49.28 -38.30 -80.27
CA LYS A 240 -49.31 -38.74 -81.67
C LYS A 240 -48.89 -40.25 -81.74
#